data_7827295b3266667da5c56e9ddb721bb3
#
_entry.id   7827295b3266667da5c56e9ddb721bb3
#
_cell.length_a   1.000
_cell.length_b   1.000
_cell.length_c   1.000
_cell.angle_alpha   90.00
_cell.angle_beta   90.00
_cell.angle_gamma   90.00
#
_symmetry.space_group_name_H-M   'P 1'
#
loop_
_entity.id
_entity.type
_entity.pdbx_description
1 polymer ?
#
loop_
_entity_poly.entity_id
_entity_poly.type
_entity_poly.pdbx_seq_one_letter_code
_entity_poly.pdbx_strand_id
1 'polypeptide(L)'
;MAPKAAGAVLLQRVNMGELQALAQGDVPAAWAGRHAEQSMPPAFVAQRTLALQQGAGTHPLAGALYWVVQAERVVGACGFKDAAQDGWVEIGYGIAPSCQGRGLGTQAVVRLCRIAFDSPQLQWVRACIEPGNAASAALAHKLGFIVGPAVTENDGTTVHIWTLAR
;
A
#
# COMPACT_ATOMS: atom_id res chain seq x y z
N MET A 1 5.04 -11.47 28.30
CA MET A 1 6.19 -11.45 27.35
C MET A 1 6.00 -10.26 26.43
N ALA A 2 6.89 -9.30 26.44
CA ALA A 2 6.80 -8.17 25.53
C ALA A 2 6.91 -8.68 24.08
N PRO A 3 6.10 -8.19 23.12
CA PRO A 3 6.25 -8.58 21.73
C PRO A 3 7.67 -8.25 21.28
N LYS A 4 8.38 -9.25 20.80
CA LYS A 4 9.71 -9.10 20.22
C LYS A 4 9.60 -8.02 19.14
N ALA A 5 10.33 -6.91 19.29
CA ALA A 5 10.31 -5.83 18.32
C ALA A 5 10.50 -6.43 16.92
N ALA A 6 9.51 -6.25 16.07
CA ALA A 6 9.63 -6.71 14.70
C ALA A 6 10.82 -5.99 14.05
N GLY A 7 11.71 -6.73 13.41
CA GLY A 7 12.80 -6.13 12.64
C GLY A 7 12.28 -5.09 11.66
N ALA A 8 13.15 -4.20 11.20
CA ALA A 8 12.77 -3.14 10.27
C ALA A 8 12.24 -3.73 8.95
N VAL A 9 11.18 -3.12 8.41
CA VAL A 9 10.72 -3.41 7.05
C VAL A 9 11.45 -2.54 6.04
N LEU A 10 11.61 -3.08 4.83
CA LEU A 10 12.05 -2.33 3.66
C LEU A 10 10.90 -2.26 2.66
N LEU A 11 10.77 -1.16 1.96
CA LEU A 11 9.91 -1.06 0.78
C LEU A 11 10.79 -1.23 -0.46
N GLN A 12 10.53 -2.29 -1.21
CA GLN A 12 11.20 -2.57 -2.47
C GLN A 12 10.21 -2.37 -3.61
N ARG A 13 10.54 -1.51 -4.56
CA ARG A 13 9.64 -1.24 -5.69
C ARG A 13 9.46 -2.51 -6.52
N VAL A 14 8.21 -2.82 -6.83
CA VAL A 14 7.86 -3.93 -7.73
C VAL A 14 8.25 -3.53 -9.15
N ASN A 15 9.06 -4.36 -9.80
CA ASN A 15 9.52 -4.10 -11.16
C ASN A 15 8.51 -4.60 -12.21
N MET A 16 8.76 -4.25 -13.48
CA MET A 16 7.86 -4.56 -14.58
C MET A 16 7.61 -6.06 -14.75
N GLY A 17 8.64 -6.90 -14.65
CA GLY A 17 8.50 -8.35 -14.77
C GLY A 17 7.70 -8.96 -13.63
N GLU A 18 7.88 -8.44 -12.41
CA GLU A 18 7.09 -8.84 -11.25
C GLU A 18 5.62 -8.42 -11.38
N LEU A 19 5.36 -7.21 -11.91
CA LEU A 19 3.99 -6.74 -12.18
C LEU A 19 3.31 -7.62 -13.22
N GLN A 20 4.01 -8.04 -14.27
CA GLN A 20 3.47 -8.93 -15.28
C GLN A 20 3.09 -10.31 -14.70
N ALA A 21 3.95 -10.89 -13.86
CA ALA A 21 3.65 -12.14 -13.18
C ALA A 21 2.43 -11.99 -12.25
N LEU A 22 2.40 -10.96 -11.42
CA LEU A 22 1.29 -10.68 -10.51
C LEU A 22 -0.04 -10.46 -11.26
N ALA A 23 -0.01 -9.77 -12.42
CA ALA A 23 -1.19 -9.53 -13.23
C ALA A 23 -1.82 -10.82 -13.80
N GLN A 24 -1.02 -11.88 -13.90
CA GLN A 24 -1.45 -13.23 -14.29
C GLN A 24 -1.86 -14.10 -13.09
N GLY A 25 -1.67 -13.59 -11.87
CA GLY A 25 -1.94 -14.33 -10.63
C GLY A 25 -0.76 -15.18 -10.15
N ASP A 26 0.40 -15.02 -10.77
CA ASP A 26 1.60 -15.79 -10.44
C ASP A 26 2.45 -15.10 -9.36
N VAL A 27 3.15 -15.91 -8.56
CA VAL A 27 4.18 -15.41 -7.66
C VAL A 27 5.44 -15.11 -8.49
N PRO A 28 5.98 -13.88 -8.44
CA PRO A 28 7.22 -13.57 -9.16
C PRO A 28 8.37 -14.51 -8.76
N ALA A 29 9.14 -14.97 -9.73
CA ALA A 29 10.20 -15.96 -9.52
C ALA A 29 11.22 -15.53 -8.45
N ALA A 30 11.53 -14.24 -8.37
CA ALA A 30 12.43 -13.68 -7.36
C ALA A 30 11.95 -13.92 -5.91
N TRP A 31 10.65 -14.12 -5.71
CA TRP A 31 10.03 -14.29 -4.41
C TRP A 31 9.51 -15.70 -4.15
N ALA A 32 9.72 -16.64 -5.08
CA ALA A 32 9.34 -18.03 -4.90
C ALA A 32 10.00 -18.60 -3.62
N GLY A 33 9.19 -19.14 -2.71
CA GLY A 33 9.63 -19.65 -1.41
C GLY A 33 10.07 -18.59 -0.39
N ARG A 34 10.07 -17.29 -0.76
CA ARG A 34 10.45 -16.18 0.12
C ARG A 34 9.35 -15.18 0.33
N HIS A 35 8.13 -15.65 0.49
CA HIS A 35 6.96 -14.83 0.79
C HIS A 35 6.08 -15.49 1.86
N ALA A 36 5.33 -14.69 2.60
CA ALA A 36 4.29 -15.20 3.48
C ALA A 36 3.05 -15.57 2.65
N GLU A 37 2.29 -16.54 3.12
CA GLU A 37 1.00 -16.87 2.52
C GLU A 37 0.09 -15.64 2.54
N GLN A 38 -0.62 -15.37 1.44
CA GLN A 38 -1.49 -14.21 1.25
C GLN A 38 -0.77 -12.85 1.39
N SER A 39 0.54 -12.79 1.12
CA SER A 39 1.30 -11.53 1.11
C SER A 39 1.27 -10.83 -0.25
N MET A 40 0.90 -11.54 -1.31
CA MET A 40 0.85 -10.98 -2.66
C MET A 40 -0.41 -10.11 -2.84
N PRO A 41 -0.30 -8.97 -3.53
CA PRO A 41 -1.47 -8.19 -3.87
C PRO A 41 -2.35 -8.95 -4.88
N PRO A 42 -3.67 -8.70 -4.89
CA PRO A 42 -4.54 -9.27 -5.90
C PRO A 42 -4.12 -8.88 -7.33
N ALA A 43 -4.35 -9.77 -8.30
CA ALA A 43 -3.93 -9.56 -9.70
C ALA A 43 -4.44 -8.25 -10.29
N PHE A 44 -5.67 -7.83 -9.97
CA PHE A 44 -6.24 -6.57 -10.46
C PHE A 44 -5.42 -5.33 -10.05
N VAL A 45 -4.73 -5.38 -8.91
CA VAL A 45 -3.85 -4.29 -8.45
C VAL A 45 -2.68 -4.13 -9.42
N ALA A 46 -2.02 -5.23 -9.78
CA ALA A 46 -0.92 -5.20 -10.75
C ALA A 46 -1.42 -4.81 -12.17
N GLN A 47 -2.58 -5.30 -12.59
CA GLN A 47 -3.20 -4.93 -13.85
C GLN A 47 -3.46 -3.41 -13.94
N ARG A 48 -4.01 -2.81 -12.88
CA ARG A 48 -4.22 -1.36 -12.80
C ARG A 48 -2.89 -0.60 -12.84
N THR A 49 -1.88 -1.05 -12.08
CA THR A 49 -0.55 -0.45 -12.08
C THR A 49 0.06 -0.45 -13.49
N LEU A 50 -0.01 -1.57 -14.21
CA LEU A 50 0.47 -1.67 -15.59
C LEU A 50 -0.25 -0.68 -16.51
N ALA A 51 -1.58 -0.57 -16.40
CA ALA A 51 -2.37 0.36 -17.20
C ALA A 51 -1.97 1.83 -16.93
N LEU A 52 -1.76 2.20 -15.66
CA LEU A 52 -1.32 3.55 -15.29
C LEU A 52 0.08 3.87 -15.80
N GLN A 53 1.00 2.91 -15.79
CA GLN A 53 2.36 3.12 -16.29
C GLN A 53 2.46 3.27 -17.82
N GLN A 54 1.45 2.82 -18.55
CA GLN A 54 1.35 3.01 -20.00
C GLN A 54 0.82 4.40 -20.40
N GLY A 55 0.24 5.14 -19.47
CA GLY A 55 -0.29 6.49 -19.68
C GLY A 55 0.82 7.54 -19.74
N ALA A 56 0.84 8.36 -20.80
CA ALA A 56 1.79 9.46 -20.92
C ALA A 56 1.47 10.58 -19.91
N GLY A 57 2.50 11.14 -19.25
CA GLY A 57 2.37 12.32 -18.40
C GLY A 57 1.87 12.07 -16.98
N THR A 58 1.87 10.83 -16.51
CA THR A 58 1.50 10.50 -15.15
C THR A 58 2.60 10.86 -14.15
N HIS A 59 2.18 11.24 -12.93
CA HIS A 59 3.11 11.46 -11.82
C HIS A 59 3.96 10.19 -11.56
N PRO A 60 5.27 10.30 -11.21
CA PRO A 60 6.16 9.14 -11.00
C PRO A 60 5.67 8.12 -9.97
N LEU A 61 4.80 8.56 -9.04
CA LEU A 61 4.20 7.69 -8.02
C LEU A 61 2.89 7.02 -8.50
N ALA A 62 2.34 7.40 -9.65
CA ALA A 62 1.08 6.85 -10.13
C ALA A 62 1.14 5.33 -10.24
N GLY A 63 0.32 4.64 -9.45
CA GLY A 63 0.28 3.18 -9.40
C GLY A 63 1.57 2.50 -8.93
N ALA A 64 2.53 3.24 -8.36
CA ALA A 64 3.75 2.62 -7.84
C ALA A 64 3.44 1.63 -6.72
N LEU A 65 3.87 0.39 -6.91
CA LEU A 65 3.66 -0.72 -5.99
C LEU A 65 4.98 -1.13 -5.35
N TYR A 66 4.95 -1.46 -4.08
CA TYR A 66 6.11 -1.84 -3.29
C TYR A 66 5.85 -3.14 -2.54
N TRP A 67 6.83 -4.02 -2.54
CA TRP A 67 6.91 -5.12 -1.60
C TRP A 67 7.20 -4.58 -0.20
N VAL A 68 6.50 -5.10 0.80
CA VAL A 68 6.88 -4.93 2.21
C VAL A 68 7.75 -6.13 2.56
N VAL A 69 9.05 -5.89 2.74
CA VAL A 69 10.05 -6.95 2.95
C VAL A 69 10.58 -6.89 4.38
N GLN A 70 10.58 -8.02 5.07
CA GLN A 70 11.19 -8.22 6.37
C GLN A 70 12.07 -9.46 6.34
N ALA A 71 13.33 -9.36 6.77
CA ALA A 71 14.29 -10.47 6.80
C ALA A 71 14.30 -11.25 5.46
N GLU A 72 14.45 -10.52 4.35
CA GLU A 72 14.52 -11.05 2.98
C GLU A 72 13.27 -11.83 2.52
N ARG A 73 12.15 -11.64 3.20
CA ARG A 73 10.87 -12.28 2.89
C ARG A 73 9.78 -11.23 2.65
N VAL A 74 8.97 -11.40 1.63
CA VAL A 74 7.78 -10.58 1.40
C VAL A 74 6.74 -10.91 2.45
N VAL A 75 6.29 -9.90 3.19
CA VAL A 75 5.26 -10.01 4.24
C VAL A 75 3.98 -9.24 3.90
N GLY A 76 3.98 -8.52 2.79
CA GLY A 76 2.84 -7.76 2.30
C GLY A 76 3.21 -6.88 1.12
N ALA A 77 2.30 -6.02 0.74
CA ALA A 77 2.48 -5.03 -0.30
C ALA A 77 1.80 -3.72 0.07
N CYS A 78 2.30 -2.63 -0.48
CA CYS A 78 1.68 -1.31 -0.36
C CYS A 78 2.01 -0.47 -1.59
N GLY A 79 1.27 0.61 -1.81
CA GLY A 79 1.54 1.44 -2.97
C GLY A 79 0.56 2.60 -3.12
N PHE A 80 0.70 3.30 -4.23
CA PHE A 80 -0.15 4.41 -4.63
C PHE A 80 -1.16 3.91 -5.66
N LYS A 81 -2.45 4.16 -5.40
CA LYS A 81 -3.53 3.59 -6.23
C LYS A 81 -3.65 4.25 -7.59
N ASP A 82 -3.56 5.57 -7.63
CA ASP A 82 -3.81 6.36 -8.85
C ASP A 82 -2.74 7.44 -9.03
N ALA A 83 -2.91 8.26 -10.07
CA ALA A 83 -2.12 9.46 -10.25
C ALA A 83 -2.43 10.46 -9.13
N ALA A 84 -1.42 11.23 -8.74
CA ALA A 84 -1.62 12.34 -7.84
C ALA A 84 -2.59 13.37 -8.46
N GLN A 85 -3.52 13.87 -7.66
CA GLN A 85 -4.53 14.84 -8.07
C GLN A 85 -4.57 15.97 -7.04
N ASP A 86 -4.58 17.23 -7.49
CA ASP A 86 -4.79 18.39 -6.61
C ASP A 86 -3.98 18.36 -5.31
N GLY A 87 -2.73 17.90 -5.38
CA GLY A 87 -1.83 17.83 -4.23
C GLY A 87 -2.04 16.63 -3.30
N TRP A 88 -2.84 15.63 -3.65
CA TRP A 88 -3.03 14.42 -2.88
C TRP A 88 -2.77 13.15 -3.68
N VAL A 89 -2.46 12.07 -2.97
CA VAL A 89 -2.34 10.73 -3.52
C VAL A 89 -3.01 9.72 -2.60
N GLU A 90 -3.65 8.70 -3.16
CA GLU A 90 -4.26 7.62 -2.38
C GLU A 90 -3.30 6.44 -2.24
N ILE A 91 -3.22 5.90 -1.02
CA ILE A 91 -2.43 4.71 -0.70
C ILE A 91 -3.32 3.49 -0.49
N GLY A 92 -2.76 2.32 -0.82
CA GLY A 92 -3.27 1.02 -0.44
C GLY A 92 -2.17 0.21 0.24
N TYR A 93 -2.51 -0.65 1.17
CA TYR A 93 -1.56 -1.50 1.89
C TYR A 93 -2.23 -2.75 2.44
N GLY A 94 -1.44 -3.82 2.58
CA GLY A 94 -1.87 -5.06 3.18
C GLY A 94 -0.68 -5.84 3.70
N ILE A 95 -0.87 -6.50 4.84
CA ILE A 95 0.11 -7.39 5.48
C ILE A 95 -0.51 -8.79 5.58
N ALA A 96 0.27 -9.79 5.23
CA ALA A 96 -0.14 -11.20 5.33
C ALA A 96 -0.70 -11.52 6.73
N PRO A 97 -1.79 -12.29 6.85
CA PRO A 97 -2.42 -12.58 8.14
C PRO A 97 -1.46 -13.10 9.20
N SER A 98 -0.55 -14.00 8.84
CA SER A 98 0.49 -14.55 9.73
C SER A 98 1.53 -13.53 10.20
N CYS A 99 1.57 -12.35 9.59
CA CYS A 99 2.53 -11.29 9.89
C CYS A 99 1.89 -10.07 10.57
N GLN A 100 0.58 -10.05 10.75
CA GLN A 100 -0.15 -8.96 11.39
C GLN A 100 0.13 -8.87 12.91
N GLY A 101 -0.29 -7.75 13.52
CA GLY A 101 -0.12 -7.53 14.97
C GLY A 101 1.32 -7.26 15.42
N ARG A 102 2.26 -7.11 14.48
CA ARG A 102 3.70 -6.91 14.75
C ARG A 102 4.20 -5.51 14.39
N GLY A 103 3.30 -4.61 14.04
CA GLY A 103 3.63 -3.23 13.66
C GLY A 103 4.23 -3.07 12.24
N LEU A 104 4.22 -4.13 11.43
CA LEU A 104 4.81 -4.10 10.08
C LEU A 104 4.03 -3.19 9.14
N GLY A 105 2.68 -3.21 9.22
CA GLY A 105 1.83 -2.30 8.45
C GLY A 105 2.07 -0.83 8.81
N THR A 106 2.21 -0.52 10.08
CA THR A 106 2.57 0.84 10.54
C THR A 106 3.89 1.30 9.94
N GLN A 107 4.92 0.47 9.99
CA GLN A 107 6.23 0.79 9.41
C GLN A 107 6.13 0.99 7.89
N ALA A 108 5.39 0.13 7.19
CA ALA A 108 5.19 0.23 5.73
C ALA A 108 4.51 1.55 5.36
N VAL A 109 3.40 1.91 6.03
CA VAL A 109 2.66 3.15 5.75
C VAL A 109 3.49 4.39 6.07
N VAL A 110 4.25 4.41 7.17
CA VAL A 110 5.18 5.53 7.48
C VAL A 110 6.18 5.73 6.34
N ARG A 111 6.78 4.65 5.83
CA ARG A 111 7.74 4.75 4.71
C ARG A 111 7.06 5.20 3.41
N LEU A 112 5.86 4.71 3.14
CA LEU A 112 5.10 5.09 1.97
C LEU A 112 4.71 6.58 2.01
N CYS A 113 4.28 7.08 3.16
CA CYS A 113 4.01 8.51 3.35
C CYS A 113 5.27 9.38 3.16
N ARG A 114 6.43 8.92 3.61
CA ARG A 114 7.70 9.61 3.35
C ARG A 114 7.99 9.70 1.85
N ILE A 115 7.84 8.59 1.12
CA ILE A 115 8.00 8.58 -0.34
C ILE A 115 7.04 9.58 -1.00
N ALA A 116 5.78 9.65 -0.55
CA ALA A 116 4.83 10.62 -1.07
C ALA A 116 5.27 12.06 -0.79
N PHE A 117 5.65 12.35 0.43
CA PHE A 117 6.02 13.71 0.85
C PHE A 117 7.42 14.14 0.40
N ASP A 118 8.24 13.26 -0.16
CA ASP A 118 9.45 13.65 -0.90
C ASP A 118 9.09 14.43 -2.18
N SER A 119 7.87 14.27 -2.71
CA SER A 119 7.35 15.10 -3.78
C SER A 119 6.77 16.41 -3.20
N PRO A 120 7.34 17.59 -3.53
CA PRO A 120 6.88 18.87 -2.98
C PRO A 120 5.46 19.24 -3.43
N GLN A 121 4.95 18.63 -4.51
CA GLN A 121 3.62 18.85 -5.04
C GLN A 121 2.52 18.16 -4.19
N LEU A 122 2.91 17.17 -3.37
CA LEU A 122 1.96 16.44 -2.53
C LEU A 122 1.85 17.08 -1.15
N GLN A 123 0.64 17.46 -0.79
CA GLN A 123 0.30 18.07 0.50
C GLN A 123 -0.45 17.09 1.41
N TRP A 124 -1.10 16.08 0.80
CA TRP A 124 -1.91 15.10 1.53
C TRP A 124 -1.74 13.68 1.00
N VAL A 125 -1.84 12.74 1.92
CA VAL A 125 -1.97 11.31 1.61
C VAL A 125 -3.36 10.87 2.09
N ARG A 126 -4.10 10.14 1.24
CA ARG A 126 -5.41 9.58 1.55
C ARG A 126 -5.35 8.08 1.65
N ALA A 127 -6.21 7.53 2.51
CA ALA A 127 -6.50 6.10 2.58
C ALA A 127 -8.02 5.91 2.66
N CYS A 128 -8.58 5.08 1.79
CA CYS A 128 -9.99 4.71 1.83
C CYS A 128 -10.12 3.42 2.63
N ILE A 129 -10.83 3.46 3.74
CA ILE A 129 -10.92 2.35 4.69
C ILE A 129 -12.41 2.01 4.90
N GLU A 130 -12.76 0.75 4.67
CA GLU A 130 -14.11 0.25 4.96
C GLU A 130 -14.41 0.32 6.46
N PRO A 131 -15.67 0.65 6.86
CA PRO A 131 -16.04 0.78 8.27
C PRO A 131 -15.73 -0.46 9.12
N GLY A 132 -15.79 -1.65 8.52
CA GLY A 132 -15.47 -2.93 9.20
C GLY A 132 -13.98 -3.23 9.35
N ASN A 133 -13.09 -2.46 8.71
CA ASN A 133 -11.65 -2.68 8.78
C ASN A 133 -11.02 -1.96 9.97
N ALA A 134 -11.29 -2.45 11.17
CA ALA A 134 -10.83 -1.84 12.43
C ALA A 134 -9.29 -1.78 12.53
N ALA A 135 -8.57 -2.76 11.96
CA ALA A 135 -7.11 -2.79 12.00
C ALA A 135 -6.50 -1.64 11.18
N SER A 136 -7.00 -1.39 9.96
CA SER A 136 -6.55 -0.27 9.14
C SER A 136 -6.96 1.08 9.74
N ALA A 137 -8.15 1.20 10.32
CA ALA A 137 -8.61 2.41 10.99
C ALA A 137 -7.72 2.75 12.21
N ALA A 138 -7.40 1.76 13.03
CA ALA A 138 -6.51 1.94 14.18
C ALA A 138 -5.08 2.35 13.75
N LEU A 139 -4.57 1.76 12.67
CA LEU A 139 -3.27 2.12 12.09
C LEU A 139 -3.29 3.58 11.60
N ALA A 140 -4.29 3.95 10.81
CA ALA A 140 -4.42 5.31 10.29
C ALA A 140 -4.54 6.34 11.42
N HIS A 141 -5.37 6.09 12.43
CA HIS A 141 -5.50 6.94 13.61
C HIS A 141 -4.16 7.10 14.35
N LYS A 142 -3.45 6.00 14.58
CA LYS A 142 -2.12 6.00 15.24
C LYS A 142 -1.10 6.86 14.49
N LEU A 143 -1.18 6.93 13.17
CA LEU A 143 -0.28 7.70 12.33
C LEU A 143 -0.72 9.17 12.14
N GLY A 144 -1.82 9.59 12.76
CA GLY A 144 -2.30 10.95 12.70
C GLY A 144 -3.19 11.25 11.49
N PHE A 145 -3.66 10.23 10.77
CA PHE A 145 -4.70 10.44 9.77
C PHE A 145 -6.00 10.89 10.44
N ILE A 146 -6.68 11.82 9.82
CA ILE A 146 -7.98 12.31 10.26
C ILE A 146 -9.06 11.66 9.42
N VAL A 147 -10.05 11.07 10.10
CA VAL A 147 -11.21 10.45 9.44
C VAL A 147 -12.14 11.52 8.88
N GLY A 148 -12.50 11.37 7.62
CA GLY A 148 -13.48 12.18 6.93
C GLY A 148 -14.83 11.46 6.77
N PRO A 149 -15.71 12.01 5.92
CA PRO A 149 -17.04 11.46 5.68
C PRO A 149 -16.97 10.06 5.05
N ALA A 150 -18.04 9.30 5.24
CA ALA A 150 -18.27 8.08 4.48
C ALA A 150 -18.65 8.44 3.04
N VAL A 151 -18.09 7.69 2.09
CA VAL A 151 -18.35 7.83 0.66
C VAL A 151 -18.69 6.46 0.11
N THR A 152 -19.64 6.39 -0.81
CA THR A 152 -19.91 5.16 -1.56
C THR A 152 -19.16 5.22 -2.88
N GLU A 153 -18.30 4.25 -3.11
CA GLU A 153 -17.54 4.10 -4.35
C GLU A 153 -18.43 3.58 -5.49
N ASN A 154 -17.93 3.62 -6.72
CA ASN A 154 -18.71 3.23 -7.92
C ASN A 154 -19.14 1.75 -7.91
N ASP A 155 -18.43 0.89 -7.19
CA ASP A 155 -18.75 -0.52 -7.02
C ASP A 155 -19.78 -0.79 -5.90
N GLY A 156 -20.27 0.27 -5.24
CA GLY A 156 -21.22 0.21 -4.13
C GLY A 156 -20.58 0.02 -2.75
N THR A 157 -19.25 -0.08 -2.68
CA THR A 157 -18.53 -0.19 -1.40
C THR A 157 -18.56 1.14 -0.65
N THR A 158 -18.88 1.12 0.63
CA THR A 158 -18.80 2.32 1.49
C THR A 158 -17.44 2.36 2.19
N VAL A 159 -16.76 3.49 2.10
CA VAL A 159 -15.47 3.73 2.75
C VAL A 159 -15.46 5.06 3.50
N HIS A 160 -14.65 5.16 4.52
CA HIS A 160 -14.25 6.43 5.11
C HIS A 160 -12.95 6.91 4.47
N ILE A 161 -12.90 8.18 4.10
CA ILE A 161 -11.68 8.81 3.59
C ILE A 161 -10.85 9.30 4.78
N TRP A 162 -9.68 8.73 4.98
CA TRP A 162 -8.71 9.14 5.97
C TRP A 162 -7.62 9.98 5.30
N THR A 163 -7.27 11.11 5.89
CA THR A 163 -6.31 12.05 5.28
C THR A 163 -5.22 12.43 6.26
N LEU A 164 -3.97 12.35 5.78
CA LEU A 164 -2.78 12.82 6.48
C LEU A 164 -2.22 14.03 5.73
N ALA A 165 -2.06 15.15 6.42
CA ALA A 165 -1.35 16.32 5.89
C ALA A 165 0.16 16.16 6.06
N ARG A 166 0.90 16.84 5.18
CA ARG A 166 2.37 16.96 5.24
C ARG A 166 2.84 17.53 6.58
#